data_5fc871a8e3475e13e0ae92750513e531
#
_entry.id   5fc871a8e3475e13e0ae92750513e531
#
_cell.length_a   1.000
_cell.length_b   1.000
_cell.length_c   1.000
_cell.angle_alpha   90.00
_cell.angle_beta   90.00
_cell.angle_gamma   90.00
#
_symmetry.space_group_name_H-M   'P 1'
#
loop_
_entity.id
_entity.type
_entity.pdbx_description
1 polymer ?
#
loop_
_entity_poly.entity_id
_entity_poly.type
_entity_poly.pdbx_seq_one_letter_code
_entity_poly.pdbx_strand_id
1 'polypeptide(L)'
;MKKILISLLAIVVLVGGIYFGSNLKPPKPTITIENNTVKVAQGSYCWRGLINAQCVDMISPPDIIKHHELKPVIVSPEAKLKIEFNRKPLENTLNASLWLSNGETENAPLNDNVLVVPKEKGVYIYSVSANWEKGSSGYVFVIGVK
;
A
#
# COMPACT_ATOMS: atom_id res chain seq x y z
N MET A 1 27.51 -31.76 20.18
CA MET A 1 28.05 -30.72 19.27
C MET A 1 27.40 -30.77 17.88
N LYS A 2 27.40 -31.90 17.14
CA LYS A 2 26.78 -31.98 15.79
C LYS A 2 25.28 -31.57 15.74
N LYS A 3 24.47 -32.00 16.75
CA LYS A 3 23.04 -31.62 16.79
C LYS A 3 22.79 -30.14 17.00
N ILE A 4 23.63 -29.46 17.78
CA ILE A 4 23.55 -28.01 18.02
C ILE A 4 23.96 -27.25 16.74
N LEU A 5 24.97 -27.73 16.03
CA LEU A 5 25.41 -27.13 14.76
C LEU A 5 24.34 -27.22 13.67
N ILE A 6 23.66 -28.37 13.56
CA ILE A 6 22.56 -28.59 12.62
C ILE A 6 21.37 -27.69 12.97
N SER A 7 21.06 -27.54 14.26
CA SER A 7 19.96 -26.67 14.71
C SER A 7 20.23 -25.19 14.41
N LEU A 8 21.47 -24.73 14.65
CA LEU A 8 21.91 -23.37 14.31
C LEU A 8 21.84 -23.12 12.80
N LEU A 9 22.30 -24.07 11.97
CA LEU A 9 22.24 -23.97 10.53
C LEU A 9 20.80 -23.88 10.03
N ALA A 10 19.89 -24.69 10.58
CA ALA A 10 18.47 -24.67 10.24
C ALA A 10 17.82 -23.31 10.57
N ILE A 11 18.16 -22.70 11.72
CA ILE A 11 17.65 -21.40 12.12
C ILE A 11 18.16 -20.32 11.15
N VAL A 12 19.45 -20.34 10.79
CA VAL A 12 20.03 -19.37 9.83
C VAL A 12 19.38 -19.47 8.47
N VAL A 13 19.13 -20.68 7.97
CA VAL A 13 18.44 -20.91 6.67
C VAL A 13 16.98 -20.43 6.75
N LEU A 14 16.29 -20.67 7.86
CA LEU A 14 14.90 -20.28 8.05
C LEU A 14 14.76 -18.76 8.14
N VAL A 15 15.60 -18.08 8.93
CA VAL A 15 15.63 -16.62 9.06
C VAL A 15 16.05 -15.98 7.73
N GLY A 16 17.07 -16.52 7.05
CA GLY A 16 17.51 -16.08 5.73
C GLY A 16 16.40 -16.24 4.70
N GLY A 17 15.70 -17.36 4.67
CA GLY A 17 14.58 -17.62 3.77
C GLY A 17 13.41 -16.65 3.98
N ILE A 18 13.05 -16.35 5.23
CA ILE A 18 12.00 -15.38 5.55
C ILE A 18 12.42 -13.97 5.13
N TYR A 19 13.65 -13.57 5.44
CA TYR A 19 14.19 -12.25 5.07
C TYR A 19 14.25 -12.06 3.55
N PHE A 20 14.72 -13.06 2.80
CA PHE A 20 14.74 -13.04 1.34
C PHE A 20 13.33 -13.03 0.76
N GLY A 21 12.42 -13.86 1.24
CA GLY A 21 11.04 -13.95 0.77
C GLY A 21 10.27 -12.64 0.94
N SER A 22 10.43 -11.96 2.06
CA SER A 22 9.78 -10.67 2.32
C SER A 22 10.25 -9.53 1.41
N ASN A 23 11.44 -9.66 0.82
CA ASN A 23 12.02 -8.66 -0.09
C ASN A 23 11.70 -8.88 -1.57
N LEU A 24 10.99 -9.93 -1.93
CA LEU A 24 10.64 -10.25 -3.32
C LEU A 24 9.41 -9.49 -3.83
N LYS A 25 8.60 -8.93 -2.93
CA LYS A 25 7.37 -8.19 -3.26
C LYS A 25 7.42 -6.75 -2.73
N PRO A 26 6.67 -5.83 -3.37
CA PRO A 26 6.49 -4.48 -2.83
C PRO A 26 5.92 -4.50 -1.40
N PRO A 27 6.35 -3.58 -0.52
CA PRO A 27 5.80 -3.45 0.83
C PRO A 27 4.36 -2.98 0.78
N LYS A 28 3.44 -3.72 1.39
CA LYS A 28 2.03 -3.33 1.47
C LYS A 28 1.82 -2.29 2.58
N PRO A 29 1.04 -1.21 2.33
CA PRO A 29 0.72 -0.24 3.37
C PRO A 29 -0.27 -0.79 4.39
N THR A 30 -0.14 -0.31 5.62
CA THR A 30 -1.19 -0.32 6.62
C THR A 30 -1.82 1.07 6.64
N ILE A 31 -3.12 1.14 6.34
CA ILE A 31 -3.87 2.40 6.33
C ILE A 31 -4.86 2.38 7.49
N THR A 32 -4.79 3.40 8.35
CA THR A 32 -5.66 3.52 9.52
C THR A 32 -6.38 4.88 9.54
N ILE A 33 -7.64 4.87 9.97
CA ILE A 33 -8.48 6.05 10.11
C ILE A 33 -9.48 5.81 11.23
N GLU A 34 -9.62 6.74 12.20
CA GLU A 34 -10.56 6.64 13.33
C GLU A 34 -10.55 5.24 13.99
N ASN A 35 -9.37 4.66 14.26
CA ASN A 35 -9.16 3.33 14.84
C ASN A 35 -9.60 2.15 13.95
N ASN A 36 -10.01 2.41 12.70
CA ASN A 36 -10.30 1.38 11.72
C ASN A 36 -9.10 1.14 10.81
N THR A 37 -8.91 -0.12 10.39
CA THR A 37 -7.95 -0.47 9.35
C THR A 37 -8.67 -0.52 8.01
N VAL A 38 -8.15 0.20 7.02
CA VAL A 38 -8.68 0.24 5.67
C VAL A 38 -8.09 -0.90 4.84
N LYS A 39 -8.95 -1.67 4.18
CA LYS A 39 -8.50 -2.70 3.23
C LYS A 39 -7.94 -2.04 1.98
N VAL A 40 -6.76 -2.49 1.54
CA VAL A 40 -6.11 -2.00 0.33
C VAL A 40 -5.91 -3.13 -0.68
N ALA A 41 -6.06 -2.81 -1.96
CA ALA A 41 -5.68 -3.67 -3.07
C ALA A 41 -4.38 -3.18 -3.71
N GLN A 42 -3.64 -4.11 -4.33
CA GLN A 42 -2.46 -3.80 -5.12
C GLN A 42 -2.87 -3.08 -6.39
N GLY A 43 -2.24 -1.95 -6.67
CA GLY A 43 -2.26 -1.27 -7.96
C GLY A 43 -1.07 -1.65 -8.83
N SER A 44 -0.76 -0.85 -9.84
CA SER A 44 0.40 -1.05 -10.70
C SER A 44 1.70 -0.97 -9.90
N TYR A 45 2.69 -1.76 -10.28
CA TYR A 45 4.00 -1.78 -9.64
C TYR A 45 5.10 -2.19 -10.61
N CYS A 46 6.31 -1.73 -10.37
CA CYS A 46 7.54 -2.26 -10.93
C CYS A 46 8.48 -2.62 -9.78
N TRP A 47 8.91 -3.89 -9.70
CA TRP A 47 9.70 -4.37 -8.58
C TRP A 47 10.86 -5.25 -9.02
N ARG A 48 12.05 -4.94 -8.51
CA ARG A 48 13.26 -5.73 -8.77
C ARG A 48 13.30 -6.94 -7.84
N GLY A 49 13.25 -8.13 -8.44
CA GLY A 49 13.48 -9.40 -7.77
C GLY A 49 14.97 -9.69 -7.59
N LEU A 50 15.29 -10.98 -7.42
CA LEU A 50 16.68 -11.44 -7.29
C LEU A 50 17.42 -11.47 -8.65
N ILE A 51 16.74 -11.85 -9.71
CA ILE A 51 17.33 -12.10 -11.04
C ILE A 51 16.81 -11.08 -12.05
N ASN A 52 15.54 -10.72 -11.99
CA ASN A 52 14.87 -9.81 -12.94
C ASN A 52 13.95 -8.81 -12.25
N ALA A 53 13.54 -7.80 -12.98
CA ALA A 53 12.48 -6.88 -12.58
C ALA A 53 11.14 -7.30 -13.19
N GLN A 54 10.06 -7.14 -12.45
CA GLN A 54 8.70 -7.37 -12.90
C GLN A 54 7.91 -6.06 -12.82
N CYS A 55 7.33 -5.65 -13.94
CA CYS A 55 6.37 -4.56 -13.99
C CYS A 55 4.98 -5.13 -14.30
N VAL A 56 3.99 -4.70 -13.57
CA VAL A 56 2.59 -5.10 -13.73
C VAL A 56 1.73 -3.85 -13.77
N ASP A 57 1.05 -3.64 -14.88
CA ASP A 57 0.02 -2.63 -15.00
C ASP A 57 -1.32 -3.21 -14.61
N MET A 58 -2.03 -2.51 -13.75
CA MET A 58 -3.34 -2.90 -13.28
C MET A 58 -4.43 -2.08 -13.99
N ILE A 59 -5.64 -2.61 -13.96
CA ILE A 59 -6.85 -1.91 -14.39
C ILE A 59 -7.09 -0.64 -13.56
N SER A 60 -8.08 0.17 -13.94
CA SER A 60 -8.39 1.43 -13.25
C SER A 60 -8.72 1.22 -11.76
N PRO A 61 -8.45 2.20 -10.89
CA PRO A 61 -8.79 2.11 -9.47
C PRO A 61 -10.23 1.70 -9.17
N PRO A 62 -11.29 2.23 -9.83
CA PRO A 62 -12.65 1.75 -9.63
C PRO A 62 -12.84 0.27 -9.97
N ASP A 63 -12.20 -0.21 -11.04
CA ASP A 63 -12.27 -1.61 -11.45
C ASP A 63 -11.52 -2.52 -10.47
N ILE A 64 -10.39 -2.07 -9.92
CA ILE A 64 -9.67 -2.76 -8.84
C ILE A 64 -10.57 -2.90 -7.61
N ILE A 65 -11.22 -1.81 -7.18
CA ILE A 65 -12.16 -1.81 -6.05
C ILE A 65 -13.28 -2.83 -6.27
N LYS A 66 -13.88 -2.83 -7.46
CA LYS A 66 -14.96 -3.76 -7.83
C LYS A 66 -14.45 -5.22 -7.86
N HIS A 67 -13.30 -5.47 -8.49
CA HIS A 67 -12.73 -6.81 -8.63
C HIS A 67 -12.38 -7.45 -7.28
N HIS A 68 -11.87 -6.66 -6.34
CA HIS A 68 -11.52 -7.09 -4.98
C HIS A 68 -12.67 -6.95 -3.97
N GLU A 69 -13.85 -6.54 -4.42
CA GLU A 69 -15.03 -6.32 -3.57
C GLU A 69 -14.72 -5.44 -2.33
N LEU A 70 -13.87 -4.42 -2.51
CA LEU A 70 -13.53 -3.52 -1.43
C LEU A 70 -14.72 -2.65 -1.05
N LYS A 71 -15.08 -2.69 0.22
CA LYS A 71 -16.17 -1.86 0.76
C LYS A 71 -15.59 -0.60 1.40
N PRO A 72 -16.27 0.56 1.25
CA PRO A 72 -15.83 1.78 1.89
C PRO A 72 -15.84 1.67 3.41
N VAL A 73 -14.77 2.11 4.05
CA VAL A 73 -14.74 2.34 5.49
C VAL A 73 -15.43 3.68 5.75
N ILE A 74 -16.47 3.65 6.57
CA ILE A 74 -17.27 4.84 6.88
C ILE A 74 -16.59 5.64 7.98
N VAL A 75 -16.40 6.93 7.75
CA VAL A 75 -15.67 7.85 8.63
C VAL A 75 -16.34 9.21 8.71
N SER A 76 -15.93 9.99 9.69
CA SER A 76 -16.35 11.39 9.87
C SER A 76 -15.75 12.30 8.79
N PRO A 77 -16.42 13.41 8.44
CA PRO A 77 -15.81 14.45 7.60
C PRO A 77 -14.48 14.94 8.18
N GLU A 78 -13.52 15.23 7.31
CA GLU A 78 -12.18 15.74 7.67
C GLU A 78 -11.37 14.79 8.57
N ALA A 79 -11.74 13.52 8.67
CA ALA A 79 -10.99 12.53 9.42
C ALA A 79 -9.57 12.37 8.86
N LYS A 80 -8.61 12.11 9.75
CA LYS A 80 -7.20 11.94 9.41
C LYS A 80 -6.90 10.47 9.12
N LEU A 81 -6.45 10.19 7.93
CA LEU A 81 -6.04 8.87 7.45
C LEU A 81 -4.52 8.80 7.48
N LYS A 82 -3.97 7.79 8.16
CA LYS A 82 -2.53 7.56 8.28
C LYS A 82 -2.11 6.39 7.41
N ILE A 83 -1.03 6.58 6.62
CA ILE A 83 -0.46 5.58 5.71
C ILE A 83 0.90 5.18 6.26
N GLU A 84 1.10 3.91 6.57
CA GLU A 84 2.36 3.39 7.10
C GLU A 84 2.81 2.17 6.29
N PHE A 85 4.12 2.05 6.09
CA PHE A 85 4.74 0.89 5.45
C PHE A 85 5.72 0.23 6.42
N ASN A 86 5.77 -1.10 6.41
CA ASN A 86 6.75 -1.87 7.19
C ASN A 86 8.21 -1.65 6.73
N ARG A 87 8.40 -1.22 5.47
CA ARG A 87 9.66 -0.72 4.93
C ARG A 87 9.43 0.72 4.45
N LYS A 88 10.12 1.66 5.08
CA LYS A 88 9.99 3.08 4.75
C LYS A 88 10.28 3.33 3.27
N PRO A 89 9.40 4.02 2.52
CA PRO A 89 9.71 4.45 1.16
C PRO A 89 10.82 5.50 1.14
N LEU A 90 11.37 5.77 -0.04
CA LEU A 90 12.31 6.87 -0.27
C LEU A 90 11.63 8.19 0.09
N GLU A 91 12.41 9.12 0.61
CA GLU A 91 11.91 10.43 1.05
C GLU A 91 11.23 11.18 -0.11
N ASN A 92 10.13 11.85 0.20
CA ASN A 92 9.34 12.66 -0.75
C ASN A 92 8.78 11.87 -1.95
N THR A 93 8.63 10.55 -1.86
CA THR A 93 8.07 9.72 -2.94
C THR A 93 6.67 9.21 -2.66
N LEU A 94 6.17 9.35 -1.43
CA LEU A 94 4.80 8.99 -1.10
C LEU A 94 3.83 10.03 -1.68
N ASN A 95 2.95 9.58 -2.55
CA ASN A 95 1.94 10.40 -3.20
C ASN A 95 0.56 9.76 -3.04
N ALA A 96 -0.47 10.58 -2.94
CA ALA A 96 -1.85 10.17 -2.95
C ALA A 96 -2.64 10.95 -4.00
N SER A 97 -3.59 10.27 -4.63
CA SER A 97 -4.51 10.87 -5.62
C SER A 97 -5.93 10.40 -5.33
N LEU A 98 -6.88 11.30 -5.53
CA LEU A 98 -8.30 11.02 -5.52
C LEU A 98 -8.75 10.73 -6.94
N TRP A 99 -9.49 9.66 -7.14
CA TRP A 99 -10.09 9.30 -8.42
C TRP A 99 -11.47 9.95 -8.54
N LEU A 100 -11.65 10.75 -9.61
CA LEU A 100 -12.89 11.47 -9.88
C LEU A 100 -13.85 10.64 -10.74
N SER A 101 -15.15 10.98 -10.69
CA SER A 101 -16.20 10.28 -11.43
C SER A 101 -16.07 10.38 -12.95
N ASN A 102 -15.39 11.42 -13.46
CA ASN A 102 -15.09 11.60 -14.89
C ASN A 102 -13.88 10.79 -15.39
N GLY A 103 -13.24 10.01 -14.51
CA GLY A 103 -12.04 9.21 -14.82
C GLY A 103 -10.72 9.98 -14.69
N GLU A 104 -10.76 11.22 -14.27
CA GLU A 104 -9.57 12.02 -13.96
C GLU A 104 -9.09 11.76 -12.54
N THR A 105 -7.87 12.19 -12.24
CA THR A 105 -7.30 12.13 -10.89
C THR A 105 -6.95 13.51 -10.40
N GLU A 106 -7.22 13.76 -9.13
CA GLU A 106 -6.82 14.97 -8.43
C GLU A 106 -5.77 14.62 -7.38
N ASN A 107 -4.78 15.51 -7.19
CA ASN A 107 -3.79 15.31 -6.14
C ASN A 107 -4.46 15.42 -4.76
N ALA A 108 -4.25 14.40 -3.92
CA ALA A 108 -4.67 14.40 -2.53
C ALA A 108 -3.47 14.74 -1.64
N PRO A 109 -3.34 15.99 -1.15
CA PRO A 109 -2.14 16.43 -0.46
C PRO A 109 -1.92 15.64 0.82
N LEU A 110 -0.68 15.23 1.05
CA LEU A 110 -0.22 14.57 2.26
C LEU A 110 0.55 15.56 3.14
N ASN A 111 0.31 15.50 4.44
CA ASN A 111 1.20 16.07 5.44
C ASN A 111 1.99 14.91 6.05
N ASP A 112 3.26 14.73 5.61
CA ASP A 112 4.07 13.54 5.82
C ASP A 112 3.38 12.28 5.25
N ASN A 113 2.80 11.45 6.12
CA ASN A 113 2.05 10.25 5.77
C ASN A 113 0.56 10.32 6.16
N VAL A 114 0.05 11.53 6.40
CA VAL A 114 -1.34 11.76 6.80
C VAL A 114 -2.10 12.48 5.70
N LEU A 115 -3.24 11.91 5.31
CA LEU A 115 -4.22 12.47 4.39
C LEU A 115 -5.47 12.88 5.18
N VAL A 116 -6.05 14.04 4.85
CA VAL A 116 -7.35 14.46 5.39
C VAL A 116 -8.43 14.13 4.34
N VAL A 117 -9.45 13.37 4.74
CA VAL A 117 -10.57 13.06 3.83
C VAL A 117 -11.45 14.30 3.63
N PRO A 118 -12.21 14.38 2.51
CA PRO A 118 -13.08 15.53 2.23
C PRO A 118 -14.11 15.78 3.33
N LYS A 119 -14.59 17.02 3.36
CA LYS A 119 -15.68 17.44 4.24
C LYS A 119 -17.04 16.95 3.73
N GLU A 120 -17.19 16.90 2.41
CA GLU A 120 -18.42 16.55 1.74
C GLU A 120 -18.71 15.04 1.90
N LYS A 121 -20.00 14.73 2.11
CA LYS A 121 -20.47 13.34 2.15
C LYS A 121 -20.31 12.66 0.78
N GLY A 122 -19.84 11.45 0.77
CA GLY A 122 -19.61 10.72 -0.48
C GLY A 122 -18.74 9.48 -0.34
N VAL A 123 -18.53 8.80 -1.45
CA VAL A 123 -17.60 7.67 -1.56
C VAL A 123 -16.40 8.13 -2.37
N TYR A 124 -15.21 7.94 -1.83
CA TYR A 124 -13.96 8.43 -2.37
C TYR A 124 -12.99 7.28 -2.60
N ILE A 125 -12.53 7.14 -3.84
CA ILE A 125 -11.52 6.16 -4.23
C ILE A 125 -10.17 6.84 -4.28
N TYR A 126 -9.23 6.31 -3.52
CA TYR A 126 -7.86 6.82 -3.45
C TYR A 126 -6.87 5.84 -4.07
N SER A 127 -5.88 6.40 -4.72
CA SER A 127 -4.65 5.70 -5.07
C SER A 127 -3.50 6.30 -4.27
N VAL A 128 -2.65 5.46 -3.71
CA VAL A 128 -1.39 5.88 -3.09
C VAL A 128 -0.24 5.17 -3.78
N SER A 129 0.87 5.85 -3.98
CA SER A 129 2.07 5.28 -4.58
C SER A 129 3.31 5.77 -3.86
N ALA A 130 4.34 4.94 -3.86
CA ALA A 130 5.64 5.30 -3.31
C ALA A 130 6.75 4.53 -4.02
N ASN A 131 7.98 5.02 -3.86
CA ASN A 131 9.19 4.43 -4.41
C ASN A 131 10.09 3.88 -3.31
N TRP A 132 10.80 2.82 -3.62
CA TRP A 132 11.85 2.20 -2.82
C TRP A 132 13.08 1.96 -3.71
N GLU A 133 14.21 1.62 -3.14
CA GLU A 133 15.42 1.27 -3.91
C GLU A 133 15.19 0.14 -4.92
N LYS A 134 14.24 -0.77 -4.64
CA LYS A 134 13.89 -1.90 -5.50
C LYS A 134 12.82 -1.62 -6.54
N GLY A 135 12.18 -0.46 -6.50
CA GLY A 135 11.14 -0.11 -7.46
C GLY A 135 10.02 0.73 -6.86
N SER A 136 8.89 0.74 -7.55
CA SER A 136 7.70 1.52 -7.18
C SER A 136 6.49 0.62 -7.03
N SER A 137 5.51 1.06 -6.25
CA SER A 137 4.24 0.36 -6.10
C SER A 137 3.11 1.30 -5.78
N GLY A 138 1.95 1.03 -6.39
CA GLY A 138 0.69 1.70 -6.12
C GLY A 138 -0.29 0.80 -5.37
N TYR A 139 -1.24 1.42 -4.68
CA TYR A 139 -2.28 0.76 -3.90
C TYR A 139 -3.58 1.56 -4.00
N VAL A 140 -4.70 0.86 -3.94
CA VAL A 140 -6.03 1.45 -4.08
C VAL A 140 -6.89 1.10 -2.87
N PHE A 141 -7.66 2.05 -2.39
CA PHE A 141 -8.62 1.86 -1.31
C PHE A 141 -9.82 2.81 -1.44
N VAL A 142 -10.86 2.58 -0.65
CA VAL A 142 -12.11 3.33 -0.73
C VAL A 142 -12.58 3.76 0.67
N ILE A 143 -13.00 5.03 0.77
CA ILE A 143 -13.49 5.66 2.00
C ILE A 143 -14.90 6.20 1.74
N GLY A 144 -15.79 6.06 2.73
CA GLY A 144 -17.11 6.69 2.72
C GLY A 144 -17.20 7.76 3.81
N VAL A 145 -17.52 9.00 3.44
CA VAL A 145 -17.75 10.11 4.38
C VAL A 145 -19.24 10.27 4.62
N LYS A 146 -19.66 10.31 5.91
CA LYS A 146 -21.07 10.45 6.33
C LYS A 146 -21.28 11.57 7.34
#